data_627af49ac9272930f7c9a1000822028e
#
_entry.id   627af49ac9272930f7c9a1000822028e
#
_cell.length_a   1.000
_cell.length_b   1.000
_cell.length_c   1.000
_cell.angle_alpha   90.00
_cell.angle_beta   90.00
_cell.angle_gamma   90.00
#
_symmetry.space_group_name_H-M   'P 1'
#
loop_
_entity.id
_entity.type
_entity.pdbx_description
1 polymer ?
#
loop_
_entity_poly.entity_id
_entity_poly.type
_entity_poly.pdbx_seq_one_letter_code
_entity_poly.pdbx_strand_id
1 'polypeptide(L)'
;MKVSHSFIADCPVEGVQIVDATVEHAGYLQHRLRPSDARECLIAGVSTWKALHEPLRDKYGKTWTILIDGEPCAMFGTSDMTDREDLLCGCIWLLGSHLCEEKPIAFCKTTKYIMDSLFLDYDILENLVPVDHERTIKWLTWLGFSFAKKLTIINGYQCVRFVRCNSHLDVAWS
;
A
#
# COMPACT_ATOMS: atom_id res chain seq x y z
N MET A 1 -4.55 -7.96 19.82
CA MET A 1 -5.82 -8.59 19.38
C MET A 1 -5.70 -8.84 17.89
N LYS A 2 -5.78 -10.08 17.42
CA LYS A 2 -5.71 -10.36 15.97
C LYS A 2 -7.04 -9.94 15.37
N VAL A 3 -7.07 -8.85 14.62
CA VAL A 3 -8.25 -8.42 13.88
C VAL A 3 -8.45 -9.39 12.72
N SER A 4 -9.62 -10.00 12.66
CA SER A 4 -10.01 -10.87 11.55
C SER A 4 -10.42 -9.99 10.38
N HIS A 5 -9.59 -9.92 9.34
CA HIS A 5 -9.91 -9.18 8.12
C HIS A 5 -10.83 -10.02 7.20
N SER A 6 -12.09 -10.12 7.55
CA SER A 6 -13.10 -10.81 6.75
C SER A 6 -13.46 -10.08 5.44
N PHE A 7 -13.05 -8.82 5.29
CA PHE A 7 -13.35 -8.01 4.09
C PHE A 7 -12.65 -8.48 2.81
N ILE A 8 -11.59 -9.27 2.95
CA ILE A 8 -10.77 -9.73 1.81
C ILE A 8 -11.60 -10.57 0.84
N ALA A 9 -12.54 -11.38 1.37
CA ALA A 9 -13.34 -12.30 0.56
C ALA A 9 -14.43 -11.61 -0.30
N ASP A 10 -14.83 -10.37 0.03
CA ASP A 10 -16.03 -9.72 -0.49
C ASP A 10 -15.75 -8.49 -1.36
N CYS A 11 -14.62 -8.47 -2.10
CA CYS A 11 -14.32 -7.36 -3.01
C CYS A 11 -15.42 -7.23 -4.08
N PRO A 12 -16.14 -6.08 -4.16
CA PRO A 12 -17.31 -5.92 -5.03
C PRO A 12 -16.94 -5.63 -6.49
N VAL A 13 -15.67 -5.65 -6.86
CA VAL A 13 -15.19 -5.34 -8.20
C VAL A 13 -15.16 -6.62 -9.04
N GLU A 14 -15.89 -6.61 -10.16
CA GLU A 14 -15.96 -7.75 -11.06
C GLU A 14 -14.57 -8.15 -11.59
N GLY A 15 -14.27 -9.45 -11.61
CA GLY A 15 -12.99 -10.01 -12.03
C GLY A 15 -11.84 -9.81 -11.03
N VAL A 16 -12.11 -9.21 -9.86
CA VAL A 16 -11.09 -8.95 -8.85
C VAL A 16 -11.26 -9.89 -7.65
N GLN A 17 -10.14 -10.42 -7.19
CA GLN A 17 -10.03 -11.12 -5.91
C GLN A 17 -8.89 -10.51 -5.09
N ILE A 18 -9.10 -10.41 -3.79
CA ILE A 18 -8.06 -10.04 -2.82
C ILE A 18 -7.82 -11.28 -1.97
N VAL A 19 -6.60 -11.78 -2.00
CA VAL A 19 -6.22 -13.03 -1.33
C VAL A 19 -4.98 -12.80 -0.47
N ASP A 20 -4.73 -13.70 0.49
CA ASP A 20 -3.46 -13.70 1.21
C ASP A 20 -2.30 -13.84 0.23
N ALA A 21 -1.26 -13.02 0.41
CA ALA A 21 -0.10 -13.08 -0.46
C ALA A 21 0.72 -14.34 -0.23
N THR A 22 1.25 -14.89 -1.31
CA THR A 22 2.06 -16.10 -1.30
C THR A 22 3.44 -15.86 -1.93
N VAL A 23 4.37 -16.78 -1.72
CA VAL A 23 5.70 -16.73 -2.36
C VAL A 23 5.61 -16.82 -3.88
N GLU A 24 4.60 -17.51 -4.41
CA GLU A 24 4.33 -17.60 -5.84
C GLU A 24 3.89 -16.25 -6.40
N HIS A 25 3.02 -15.52 -5.69
CA HIS A 25 2.62 -14.16 -6.06
C HIS A 25 3.83 -13.21 -6.07
N ALA A 26 4.65 -13.27 -5.02
CA ALA A 26 5.88 -12.47 -4.93
C ALA A 26 6.87 -12.81 -6.06
N GLY A 27 7.07 -14.10 -6.34
CA GLY A 27 7.92 -14.59 -7.44
C GLY A 27 7.41 -14.15 -8.81
N TYR A 28 6.10 -14.12 -9.03
CA TYR A 28 5.50 -13.61 -10.27
C TYR A 28 5.74 -12.10 -10.44
N LEU A 29 5.46 -11.32 -9.39
CA LEU A 29 5.51 -9.85 -9.43
C LEU A 29 6.93 -9.29 -9.48
N GLN A 30 7.93 -9.94 -8.85
CA GLN A 30 9.28 -9.40 -8.75
C GLN A 30 9.95 -9.05 -10.09
N HIS A 31 9.53 -9.73 -11.18
CA HIS A 31 10.01 -9.49 -12.54
C HIS A 31 9.04 -8.67 -13.41
N ARG A 32 7.92 -8.25 -12.86
CA ARG A 32 6.82 -7.59 -13.57
C ARG A 32 6.36 -6.28 -12.94
N LEU A 33 7.10 -5.80 -11.95
CA LEU A 33 6.79 -4.49 -11.33
C LEU A 33 6.83 -3.38 -12.38
N ARG A 34 5.91 -2.43 -12.24
CA ARG A 34 5.99 -1.18 -13.00
C ARG A 34 7.35 -0.53 -12.77
N PRO A 35 7.92 0.17 -13.78
CA PRO A 35 9.20 0.88 -13.62
C PRO A 35 9.20 1.84 -12.42
N SER A 36 8.06 2.51 -12.15
CA SER A 36 7.88 3.37 -10.99
C SER A 36 8.07 2.64 -9.67
N ASP A 37 7.46 1.46 -9.53
CA ASP A 37 7.49 0.68 -8.30
C ASP A 37 8.87 0.02 -8.08
N ALA A 38 9.50 -0.44 -9.15
CA ALA A 38 10.88 -0.91 -9.10
C ALA A 38 11.85 0.22 -8.70
N ARG A 39 11.61 1.46 -9.18
CA ARG A 39 12.37 2.64 -8.78
C ARG A 39 12.16 3.00 -7.30
N GLU A 40 10.96 2.86 -6.77
CA GLU A 40 10.70 3.06 -5.34
C GLU A 40 11.49 2.08 -4.47
N CYS A 41 11.56 0.81 -4.86
CA CYS A 41 12.43 -0.17 -4.18
C CYS A 41 13.90 0.27 -4.20
N LEU A 42 14.39 0.76 -5.34
CA LEU A 42 15.76 1.27 -5.47
C LEU A 42 16.00 2.47 -4.53
N ILE A 43 15.07 3.42 -4.49
CA ILE A 43 15.14 4.59 -3.59
C ILE A 43 15.19 4.14 -2.13
N ALA A 44 14.37 3.16 -1.76
CA ALA A 44 14.37 2.57 -0.42
C ALA A 44 15.62 1.73 -0.09
N GLY A 45 16.49 1.48 -1.09
CA GLY A 45 17.70 0.67 -0.92
C GLY A 45 17.45 -0.82 -0.77
N VAL A 46 16.32 -1.33 -1.31
CA VAL A 46 15.96 -2.76 -1.27
C VAL A 46 15.79 -3.32 -2.68
N SER A 47 16.10 -4.60 -2.85
CA SER A 47 15.80 -5.30 -4.11
C SER A 47 14.29 -5.56 -4.23
N THR A 48 13.77 -5.71 -5.45
CA THR A 48 12.37 -6.07 -5.69
C THR A 48 12.02 -7.42 -5.05
N TRP A 49 12.96 -8.37 -5.05
CA TRP A 49 12.80 -9.64 -4.34
C TRP A 49 12.56 -9.40 -2.85
N LYS A 50 13.43 -8.64 -2.20
CA LYS A 50 13.38 -8.36 -0.77
C LYS A 50 12.08 -7.63 -0.40
N ALA A 51 11.71 -6.60 -1.18
CA ALA A 51 10.50 -5.81 -0.97
C ALA A 51 9.20 -6.65 -0.99
N LEU A 52 9.16 -7.72 -1.80
CA LEU A 52 7.98 -8.58 -1.95
C LEU A 52 8.01 -9.81 -1.03
N HIS A 53 9.18 -10.37 -0.69
CA HIS A 53 9.28 -11.61 0.08
C HIS A 53 9.43 -11.40 1.59
N GLU A 54 10.11 -10.33 2.03
CA GLU A 54 10.26 -10.06 3.46
C GLU A 54 8.92 -9.81 4.18
N PRO A 55 7.98 -9.02 3.61
CA PRO A 55 6.69 -8.80 4.25
C PRO A 55 5.87 -10.08 4.50
N LEU A 56 6.08 -11.14 3.72
CA LEU A 56 5.43 -12.44 3.92
C LEU A 56 5.84 -13.12 5.23
N ARG A 57 6.95 -12.71 5.83
CA ARG A 57 7.50 -13.24 7.08
C ARG A 57 7.28 -12.32 8.27
N ASP A 58 6.73 -11.13 8.03
CA ASP A 58 6.49 -10.13 9.07
C ASP A 58 5.40 -10.63 10.03
N LYS A 59 5.73 -10.68 11.32
CA LYS A 59 4.79 -11.08 12.38
C LYS A 59 3.82 -9.97 12.77
N TYR A 60 4.18 -8.73 12.49
CA TYR A 60 3.46 -7.50 12.86
C TYR A 60 2.78 -6.83 11.67
N GLY A 61 2.89 -7.44 10.51
CA GLY A 61 2.29 -6.97 9.27
C GLY A 61 1.33 -7.97 8.67
N LYS A 62 0.57 -7.49 7.69
CA LYS A 62 -0.27 -8.32 6.84
C LYS A 62 -0.04 -7.98 5.39
N THR A 63 -0.06 -9.00 4.55
CA THR A 63 0.25 -8.87 3.13
C THR A 63 -0.77 -9.61 2.29
N TRP A 64 -1.31 -8.93 1.29
CA TRP A 64 -2.32 -9.46 0.37
C TRP A 64 -1.90 -9.26 -1.08
N THR A 65 -2.55 -10.01 -1.96
CA THR A 65 -2.42 -9.85 -3.40
C THR A 65 -3.76 -9.52 -4.01
N ILE A 66 -3.77 -8.51 -4.88
CA ILE A 66 -4.89 -8.22 -5.78
C ILE A 66 -4.70 -9.08 -7.02
N LEU A 67 -5.66 -9.95 -7.30
CA LEU A 67 -5.76 -10.68 -8.57
C LEU A 67 -6.81 -10.00 -9.44
N ILE A 68 -6.49 -9.77 -10.70
CA ILE A 68 -7.44 -9.35 -11.73
C ILE A 68 -7.50 -10.42 -12.80
N ASP A 69 -8.68 -10.96 -13.05
CA ASP A 69 -8.89 -12.10 -13.94
C ASP A 69 -7.97 -13.30 -13.63
N GLY A 70 -7.68 -13.51 -12.35
CA GLY A 70 -6.81 -14.58 -11.85
C GLY A 70 -5.30 -14.29 -11.91
N GLU A 71 -4.88 -13.14 -12.44
CA GLU A 71 -3.47 -12.75 -12.59
C GLU A 71 -3.06 -11.77 -11.48
N PRO A 72 -1.88 -11.94 -10.84
CA PRO A 72 -1.40 -11.00 -9.82
C PRO A 72 -1.19 -9.59 -10.40
N CYS A 73 -2.02 -8.66 -9.96
CA CYS A 73 -1.94 -7.24 -10.33
C CYS A 73 -0.99 -6.48 -9.41
N ALA A 74 -1.14 -6.66 -8.11
CA ALA A 74 -0.32 -5.98 -7.11
C ALA A 74 -0.28 -6.76 -5.79
N MET A 75 0.82 -6.64 -5.06
CA MET A 75 0.87 -6.97 -3.64
C MET A 75 0.83 -5.69 -2.83
N PHE A 76 0.11 -5.73 -1.73
CA PHE A 76 0.03 -4.63 -0.77
C PHE A 76 0.01 -5.16 0.65
N GLY A 77 0.33 -4.28 1.59
CA GLY A 77 0.31 -4.68 2.99
C GLY A 77 0.35 -3.51 3.95
N THR A 78 0.24 -3.86 5.21
CA THR A 78 0.40 -2.95 6.35
C THR A 78 1.39 -3.56 7.32
N SER A 79 2.20 -2.71 7.96
CA SER A 79 3.03 -3.06 9.11
C SER A 79 2.65 -2.16 10.27
N ASP A 80 2.41 -2.75 11.44
CA ASP A 80 2.02 -2.00 12.63
C ASP A 80 3.15 -1.10 13.11
N MET A 81 2.84 0.15 13.41
CA MET A 81 3.75 1.14 13.98
C MET A 81 3.43 1.29 15.46
N THR A 82 4.41 1.00 16.33
CA THR A 82 4.20 0.86 17.78
C THR A 82 4.49 2.12 18.62
N ASP A 83 4.84 3.22 18.00
CA ASP A 83 5.36 4.43 18.66
C ASP A 83 4.28 5.43 19.13
N ARG A 84 3.00 5.06 19.04
CA ARG A 84 1.87 5.88 19.53
C ARG A 84 0.95 5.04 20.41
N GLU A 85 1.02 5.27 21.72
CA GLU A 85 0.39 4.43 22.75
C GLU A 85 -1.15 4.29 22.62
N ASP A 86 -1.84 5.28 22.04
CA ASP A 86 -3.30 5.33 22.00
C ASP A 86 -3.92 5.20 20.59
N LEU A 87 -3.10 5.06 19.54
CA LEU A 87 -3.57 5.03 18.16
C LEU A 87 -3.00 3.83 17.40
N LEU A 88 -3.86 3.15 16.66
CA LEU A 88 -3.44 2.09 15.74
C LEU A 88 -2.92 2.72 14.44
N CYS A 89 -1.59 2.86 14.35
CA CYS A 89 -0.90 3.40 13.20
C CYS A 89 -0.31 2.27 12.36
N GLY A 90 -0.47 2.35 11.05
CA GLY A 90 0.10 1.39 10.12
C GLY A 90 0.91 2.07 9.01
N CYS A 91 2.06 1.47 8.68
CA CYS A 91 2.77 1.77 7.45
C CYS A 91 2.12 0.97 6.31
N ILE A 92 1.55 1.67 5.32
CA ILE A 92 0.91 1.03 4.16
C ILE A 92 1.83 1.07 2.95
N TRP A 93 1.85 -0.01 2.17
CA TRP A 93 2.62 -0.10 0.94
C TRP A 93 1.87 -0.89 -0.14
N LEU A 94 2.19 -0.63 -1.40
CA LEU A 94 1.70 -1.36 -2.56
C LEU A 94 2.77 -1.38 -3.65
N LEU A 95 3.00 -2.56 -4.23
CA LEU A 95 3.87 -2.76 -5.39
C LEU A 95 3.06 -3.48 -6.49
N GLY A 96 2.94 -2.84 -7.64
CA GLY A 96 2.08 -3.32 -8.71
C GLY A 96 2.78 -3.60 -10.03
N SER A 97 2.16 -4.47 -10.83
CA SER A 97 2.54 -4.77 -12.19
C SER A 97 1.90 -3.80 -13.18
N HIS A 98 2.20 -3.98 -14.48
CA HIS A 98 1.57 -3.24 -15.58
C HIS A 98 0.04 -3.37 -15.60
N LEU A 99 -0.55 -4.41 -15.04
CA LEU A 99 -2.01 -4.59 -14.95
C LEU A 99 -2.71 -3.43 -14.21
N CYS A 100 -2.02 -2.77 -13.27
CA CYS A 100 -2.55 -1.56 -12.63
C CYS A 100 -2.85 -0.45 -13.65
N GLU A 101 -2.09 -0.39 -14.75
CA GLU A 101 -2.23 0.61 -15.80
C GLU A 101 -3.10 0.13 -16.97
N GLU A 102 -3.14 -1.16 -17.23
CA GLU A 102 -4.02 -1.77 -18.24
C GLU A 102 -5.48 -1.88 -17.79
N LYS A 103 -5.69 -2.05 -16.47
CA LYS A 103 -7.02 -2.18 -15.84
C LYS A 103 -7.27 -1.06 -14.81
N PRO A 104 -7.13 0.22 -15.18
CA PRO A 104 -7.06 1.32 -14.21
C PRO A 104 -8.36 1.49 -13.43
N ILE A 105 -9.51 1.24 -14.04
CA ILE A 105 -10.81 1.38 -13.35
C ILE A 105 -10.98 0.31 -12.28
N ALA A 106 -10.66 -0.95 -12.60
CA ALA A 106 -10.71 -2.06 -11.66
C ALA A 106 -9.72 -1.81 -10.51
N PHE A 107 -8.48 -1.43 -10.83
CA PHE A 107 -7.45 -1.11 -9.85
C PHE A 107 -7.87 0.03 -8.90
N CYS A 108 -8.36 1.16 -9.43
CA CYS A 108 -8.80 2.29 -8.61
C CYS A 108 -9.98 1.92 -7.69
N LYS A 109 -11.00 1.24 -8.21
CA LYS A 109 -12.15 0.79 -7.39
C LYS A 109 -11.70 -0.16 -6.28
N THR A 110 -10.80 -1.09 -6.61
CA THR A 110 -10.27 -2.06 -5.64
C THR A 110 -9.46 -1.37 -4.55
N THR A 111 -8.56 -0.44 -4.90
CA THR A 111 -7.75 0.27 -3.91
C THR A 111 -8.60 1.17 -3.01
N LYS A 112 -9.66 1.77 -3.52
CA LYS A 112 -10.62 2.50 -2.68
C LYS A 112 -11.33 1.58 -1.70
N TYR A 113 -11.81 0.42 -2.15
CA TYR A 113 -12.42 -0.59 -1.29
C TYR A 113 -11.45 -1.08 -0.20
N ILE A 114 -10.19 -1.33 -0.55
CA ILE A 114 -9.15 -1.71 0.41
C ILE A 114 -8.96 -0.63 1.46
N MET A 115 -8.86 0.64 1.05
CA MET A 115 -8.68 1.76 1.98
C MET A 115 -9.84 1.88 2.95
N ASP A 116 -11.07 1.84 2.45
CA ASP A 116 -12.27 1.94 3.29
C ASP A 116 -12.33 0.77 4.30
N SER A 117 -11.84 -0.41 3.91
CA SER A 117 -11.79 -1.59 4.77
C SER A 117 -10.67 -1.51 5.82
N LEU A 118 -9.47 -1.06 5.44
CA LEU A 118 -8.34 -0.93 6.37
C LEU A 118 -8.61 0.11 7.48
N PHE A 119 -9.39 1.14 7.20
CA PHE A 119 -9.80 2.11 8.22
C PHE A 119 -10.85 1.60 9.22
N LEU A 120 -11.30 0.39 9.11
CA LEU A 120 -12.00 -0.30 10.19
C LEU A 120 -11.03 -0.75 11.30
N ASP A 121 -9.76 -0.94 10.96
CA ASP A 121 -8.73 -1.49 11.85
C ASP A 121 -7.67 -0.46 12.26
N TYR A 122 -7.41 0.54 11.42
CA TYR A 122 -6.36 1.54 11.64
C TYR A 122 -6.94 2.94 11.86
N ASP A 123 -6.35 3.65 12.81
CA ASP A 123 -6.62 5.07 13.04
C ASP A 123 -5.84 5.95 12.06
N ILE A 124 -4.62 5.54 11.75
CA ILE A 124 -3.72 6.27 10.84
C ILE A 124 -3.02 5.27 9.91
N LEU A 125 -2.98 5.61 8.62
CA LEU A 125 -2.14 4.94 7.62
C LEU A 125 -1.21 5.96 6.98
N GLU A 126 0.08 5.63 6.89
CA GLU A 126 1.10 6.52 6.37
C GLU A 126 2.25 5.80 5.67
N ASN A 127 2.98 6.52 4.83
CA ASN A 127 4.26 6.12 4.26
C ASN A 127 4.92 7.33 3.55
N LEU A 128 6.01 7.10 2.83
CA LEU A 128 6.74 8.08 2.03
C LEU A 128 6.57 7.78 0.53
N VAL A 129 6.56 8.83 -0.29
CA VAL A 129 6.54 8.72 -1.75
C VAL A 129 7.53 9.73 -2.33
N PRO A 130 8.29 9.39 -3.41
CA PRO A 130 9.14 10.36 -4.09
C PRO A 130 8.32 11.56 -4.62
N VAL A 131 8.83 12.79 -4.45
CA VAL A 131 8.10 14.01 -4.83
C VAL A 131 7.86 14.14 -6.33
N ASP A 132 8.69 13.51 -7.15
CA ASP A 132 8.57 13.48 -8.61
C ASP A 132 7.65 12.37 -9.14
N HIS A 133 7.03 11.61 -8.24
CA HIS A 133 6.10 10.54 -8.59
C HIS A 133 4.66 11.07 -8.72
N GLU A 134 4.45 12.00 -9.64
CA GLU A 134 3.19 12.76 -9.78
C GLU A 134 1.94 11.88 -9.90
N ARG A 135 2.04 10.77 -10.64
CA ARG A 135 0.91 9.86 -10.85
C ARG A 135 0.45 9.20 -9.56
N THR A 136 1.42 8.72 -8.75
CA THR A 136 1.13 8.14 -7.44
C THR A 136 0.60 9.19 -6.47
N ILE A 137 1.15 10.41 -6.48
CA ILE A 137 0.67 11.50 -5.64
C ILE A 137 -0.80 11.85 -5.97
N LYS A 138 -1.16 11.94 -7.25
CA LYS A 138 -2.55 12.16 -7.68
C LYS A 138 -3.48 11.03 -7.22
N TRP A 139 -3.06 9.80 -7.36
CA TRP A 139 -3.83 8.63 -6.92
C TRP A 139 -3.99 8.61 -5.39
N LEU A 140 -2.93 8.84 -4.61
CA LEU A 140 -2.98 8.95 -3.15
C LEU A 140 -3.90 10.10 -2.70
N THR A 141 -3.83 11.27 -3.38
CA THR A 141 -4.75 12.39 -3.12
C THR A 141 -6.20 11.97 -3.34
N TRP A 142 -6.47 11.27 -4.43
CA TRP A 142 -7.81 10.75 -4.72
C TRP A 142 -8.28 9.73 -3.67
N LEU A 143 -7.37 8.91 -3.12
CA LEU A 143 -7.65 8.00 -2.00
C LEU A 143 -7.84 8.72 -0.64
N GLY A 144 -7.69 10.05 -0.59
CA GLY A 144 -7.92 10.86 0.61
C GLY A 144 -6.69 11.06 1.50
N PHE A 145 -5.49 10.77 1.00
CA PHE A 145 -4.26 11.08 1.73
C PHE A 145 -3.91 12.57 1.65
N SER A 146 -3.36 13.09 2.74
CA SER A 146 -2.73 14.41 2.84
C SER A 146 -1.20 14.25 2.85
N PHE A 147 -0.50 15.33 2.52
CA PHE A 147 0.96 15.32 2.38
C PHE A 147 1.59 16.30 3.35
N ALA A 148 2.69 15.89 4.00
CA ALA A 148 3.44 16.74 4.90
C ALA A 148 4.12 17.89 4.13
N LYS A 149 4.28 19.04 4.78
CA LYS A 149 5.02 20.19 4.19
C LYS A 149 6.53 19.94 4.15
N LYS A 150 7.06 19.20 5.12
CA LYS A 150 8.48 18.89 5.25
C LYS A 150 8.85 17.69 4.38
N LEU A 151 9.92 17.84 3.60
CA LEU A 151 10.48 16.75 2.80
C LEU A 151 11.48 15.94 3.61
N THR A 152 11.60 14.67 3.25
CA THR A 152 12.58 13.71 3.80
C THR A 152 13.50 13.27 2.68
N ILE A 153 14.79 13.16 2.95
CA ILE A 153 15.79 12.65 2.00
C ILE A 153 16.02 11.17 2.28
N ILE A 154 15.76 10.32 1.30
CA ILE A 154 16.01 8.88 1.34
C ILE A 154 17.00 8.52 0.24
N ASN A 155 18.19 8.09 0.61
CA ASN A 155 19.28 7.72 -0.32
C ASN A 155 19.51 8.77 -1.43
N GLY A 156 19.46 10.07 -1.07
CA GLY A 156 19.65 11.19 -1.99
C GLY A 156 18.40 11.63 -2.75
N TYR A 157 17.26 10.96 -2.57
CA TYR A 157 16.00 11.32 -3.22
C TYR A 157 15.06 12.06 -2.27
N GLN A 158 14.42 13.10 -2.77
CA GLN A 158 13.40 13.83 -2.01
C GLN A 158 12.10 13.04 -1.99
N CYS A 159 11.62 12.77 -0.78
CA CYS A 159 10.35 12.09 -0.54
C CYS A 159 9.45 12.96 0.34
N VAL A 160 8.15 12.79 0.19
CA VAL A 160 7.13 13.42 1.03
C VAL A 160 6.34 12.35 1.76
N ARG A 161 6.09 12.59 3.05
CA ARG A 161 5.21 11.73 3.85
C ARG A 161 3.77 11.97 3.45
N PHE A 162 3.06 10.90 3.13
CA PHE A 162 1.61 10.92 2.97
C PHE A 162 0.94 10.23 4.17
N VAL A 163 -0.20 10.75 4.56
CA VAL A 163 -0.92 10.27 5.74
C VAL A 163 -2.43 10.41 5.52
N ARG A 164 -3.18 9.43 5.98
CA ARG A 164 -4.63 9.51 6.10
C ARG A 164 -5.04 9.06 7.49
N CYS A 165 -5.91 9.86 8.13
CA CYS A 165 -6.50 9.55 9.43
C CYS A 165 -7.92 9.05 9.26
N ASN A 166 -8.36 8.19 10.18
CA ASN A 166 -9.76 7.82 10.27
C ASN A 166 -10.61 9.07 10.59
N SER A 167 -11.77 9.20 9.97
CA SER A 167 -12.67 10.35 10.10
C SER A 167 -13.17 10.61 11.53
N HIS A 168 -12.98 9.68 12.45
CA HIS A 168 -13.32 9.84 13.87
C HIS A 168 -12.25 10.56 14.69
N LEU A 169 -11.08 10.83 14.09
CA LEU A 169 -9.98 11.53 14.75
C LEU A 169 -9.93 12.98 14.26
N ASP A 170 -10.43 13.92 15.08
CA ASP A 170 -10.14 15.36 14.94
C ASP A 170 -8.67 15.61 15.29
N VAL A 171 -7.75 15.17 14.44
CA VAL A 171 -6.32 15.42 14.62
C VAL A 171 -5.98 16.71 13.88
N ALA A 172 -5.87 17.81 14.64
CA ALA A 172 -5.29 19.06 14.16
C ALA A 172 -3.80 18.82 13.85
N TRP A 173 -3.48 18.73 12.59
CA TRP A 173 -2.09 18.68 12.12
C TRP A 173 -1.56 20.12 11.96
N SER A 174 -0.80 20.57 12.92
CA SER A 174 -0.01 21.80 12.85
C SER A 174 1.36 21.54 12.24
#